data_ca24fed205afe204214d439422b70467
#
_entry.id   ca24fed205afe204214d439422b70467
#
_cell.length_a   1.000
_cell.length_b   1.000
_cell.length_c   1.000
_cell.angle_alpha   90.00
_cell.angle_beta   90.00
_cell.angle_gamma   90.00
#
_symmetry.space_group_name_H-M   'P 1'
#
loop_
_entity.id
_entity.type
_entity.pdbx_description
1 polymer ?
#
loop_
_entity_poly.entity_id
_entity_poly.type
_entity_poly.pdbx_seq_one_letter_code
_entity_poly.pdbx_strand_id
1 'polypeptide(L)'
;MPYRFTLKEFYNYWLYYYIIDGCKYAYNTFKYYATPVKRFCEYFRPDTYMDSITTTDLKNFINKCETFSAYKAMMQMIQNSFQYAKNQQIIISNPAPLAIEICKKEKKITKPPTKKNAFTLNELMNLLLTARKMDYTFYLFLLLSASTGARVSETRAICFSKIDFQKKQLLIDCQLGRGYDNEGFDDNTLLSQKRTLKTLNSKRYVPLPDFIMDELYLARARYEETLKNDPEFDENLDFVLFRDHGKAIARPYYYFKKLMKKCNIDCTKHVWHDLRHTYATLLDQNNMNMKVVSEILGHYSEEVTNEVYVIHKPEVIIYDTSEVMNSFIESLKLDSTERTIPVYDISFIQEYLF
;
A
#
# COMPACT_ATOMS: atom_id res chain seq x y z
N MET A 1 11.24 4.04 -46.57
CA MET A 1 10.01 3.67 -45.87
C MET A 1 10.15 4.16 -44.44
N PRO A 2 9.09 4.66 -43.79
CA PRO A 2 9.19 5.01 -42.39
C PRO A 2 9.55 3.75 -41.59
N TYR A 3 10.32 3.92 -40.51
CA TYR A 3 10.72 2.82 -39.64
C TYR A 3 9.49 2.15 -39.02
N ARG A 4 9.39 0.83 -39.14
CA ARG A 4 8.28 0.05 -38.57
C ARG A 4 8.73 -0.58 -37.23
N PHE A 5 8.07 -0.24 -36.18
CA PHE A 5 8.36 -0.79 -34.84
C PHE A 5 7.74 -2.18 -34.66
N THR A 6 8.55 -3.15 -34.23
CA THR A 6 8.03 -4.38 -33.64
C THR A 6 7.39 -4.09 -32.29
N LEU A 7 6.53 -5.00 -31.78
CA LEU A 7 5.94 -4.85 -30.44
C LEU A 7 7.00 -4.76 -29.34
N LYS A 8 8.08 -5.55 -29.46
CA LYS A 8 9.20 -5.51 -28.52
C LYS A 8 9.87 -4.13 -28.48
N GLU A 9 10.21 -3.58 -29.64
CA GLU A 9 10.85 -2.27 -29.75
C GLU A 9 9.93 -1.16 -29.25
N PHE A 10 8.66 -1.18 -29.70
CA PHE A 10 7.68 -0.17 -29.30
C PHE A 10 7.44 -0.19 -27.79
N TYR A 11 7.17 -1.35 -27.17
CA TYR A 11 6.85 -1.40 -25.77
C TYR A 11 8.04 -1.18 -24.86
N ASN A 12 9.28 -1.55 -25.26
CA ASN A 12 10.49 -1.14 -24.56
C ASN A 12 10.64 0.37 -24.56
N TYR A 13 10.46 0.99 -25.72
CA TYR A 13 10.47 2.45 -25.86
C TYR A 13 9.37 3.10 -25.01
N TRP A 14 8.13 2.65 -25.14
CA TRP A 14 6.97 3.22 -24.45
C TRP A 14 7.05 3.09 -22.93
N LEU A 15 7.46 1.95 -22.40
CA LEU A 15 7.62 1.74 -20.97
C LEU A 15 8.73 2.60 -20.38
N TYR A 16 9.84 2.74 -21.07
CA TYR A 16 10.97 3.53 -20.58
C TYR A 16 10.72 5.02 -20.78
N TYR A 17 10.59 5.48 -22.01
CA TYR A 17 10.56 6.90 -22.32
C TYR A 17 9.24 7.59 -22.02
N TYR A 18 8.12 6.88 -22.08
CA TYR A 18 6.82 7.49 -21.76
C TYR A 18 6.41 7.24 -20.32
N ILE A 19 6.43 6.00 -19.84
CA ILE A 19 5.92 5.66 -18.50
C ILE A 19 6.90 6.07 -17.40
N ILE A 20 8.20 5.80 -17.55
CA ILE A 20 9.21 6.09 -16.52
C ILE A 20 9.68 7.53 -16.63
N ASP A 21 10.30 7.89 -17.73
CA ASP A 21 10.98 9.17 -17.89
C ASP A 21 10.01 10.32 -18.14
N GLY A 22 9.08 10.18 -19.08
CA GLY A 22 8.11 11.21 -19.45
C GLY A 22 7.07 11.49 -18.36
N CYS A 23 6.32 10.46 -17.96
CA CYS A 23 5.26 10.60 -16.95
C CYS A 23 5.77 10.52 -15.50
N LYS A 24 7.00 10.07 -15.28
CA LYS A 24 7.60 9.88 -13.95
C LYS A 24 6.71 9.08 -12.99
N TYR A 25 6.01 8.07 -13.52
CA TYR A 25 5.10 7.26 -12.71
C TYR A 25 5.84 6.47 -11.64
N ALA A 26 5.19 6.27 -10.50
CA ALA A 26 5.71 5.43 -9.45
C ALA A 26 5.86 3.96 -9.92
N TYR A 27 6.81 3.23 -9.35
CA TYR A 27 7.12 1.83 -9.70
C TYR A 27 5.87 0.91 -9.77
N ASN A 28 4.93 1.04 -8.83
CA ASN A 28 3.71 0.24 -8.88
C ASN A 28 2.83 0.57 -10.10
N THR A 29 2.83 1.81 -10.57
CA THR A 29 2.14 2.21 -11.79
C THR A 29 2.86 1.65 -13.02
N PHE A 30 4.19 1.69 -13.03
CA PHE A 30 4.98 1.00 -14.06
C PHE A 30 4.64 -0.51 -14.10
N LYS A 31 4.67 -1.22 -12.98
CA LYS A 31 4.29 -2.65 -12.94
C LYS A 31 2.86 -2.91 -13.42
N TYR A 32 1.94 -1.99 -13.13
CA TYR A 32 0.57 -2.07 -13.63
C TYR A 32 0.50 -2.08 -15.17
N TYR A 33 1.42 -1.38 -15.85
CA TYR A 33 1.54 -1.41 -17.31
C TYR A 33 2.46 -2.52 -17.83
N ALA A 34 3.58 -2.78 -17.19
CA ALA A 34 4.53 -3.78 -17.64
C ALA A 34 3.97 -5.21 -17.65
N THR A 35 3.15 -5.58 -16.66
CA THR A 35 2.54 -6.91 -16.59
C THR A 35 1.62 -7.20 -17.79
N PRO A 36 0.65 -6.35 -18.17
CA PRO A 36 -0.15 -6.56 -19.38
C PRO A 36 0.67 -6.44 -20.67
N VAL A 37 1.70 -5.59 -20.74
CA VAL A 37 2.62 -5.53 -21.90
C VAL A 37 3.30 -6.87 -22.11
N LYS A 38 3.85 -7.49 -21.07
CA LYS A 38 4.46 -8.82 -21.16
C LYS A 38 3.50 -9.84 -21.77
N ARG A 39 2.27 -9.93 -21.24
CA ARG A 39 1.23 -10.83 -21.76
C ARG A 39 0.84 -10.51 -23.20
N PHE A 40 0.82 -9.24 -23.56
CA PHE A 40 0.52 -8.80 -24.93
C PHE A 40 1.58 -9.26 -25.91
N CYS A 41 2.86 -9.04 -25.59
CA CYS A 41 3.98 -9.48 -26.40
C CYS A 41 4.10 -11.01 -26.49
N GLU A 42 3.78 -11.72 -25.41
CA GLU A 42 3.73 -13.20 -25.43
C GLU A 42 2.63 -13.72 -26.36
N TYR A 43 1.47 -13.06 -26.41
CA TYR A 43 0.32 -13.46 -27.23
C TYR A 43 0.53 -13.21 -28.73
N PHE A 44 1.00 -12.01 -29.08
CA PHE A 44 1.16 -11.59 -30.48
C PHE A 44 2.55 -11.90 -31.06
N ARG A 45 3.49 -12.39 -30.27
CA ARG A 45 4.91 -12.55 -30.56
C ARG A 45 5.65 -11.18 -30.61
N PRO A 46 6.86 -11.08 -30.01
CA PRO A 46 7.58 -9.82 -29.87
C PRO A 46 8.01 -9.17 -31.19
N ASP A 47 8.16 -9.98 -32.24
CA ASP A 47 8.56 -9.61 -33.60
C ASP A 47 7.40 -9.11 -34.50
N THR A 48 6.16 -9.21 -34.02
CA THR A 48 4.99 -8.66 -34.73
C THR A 48 5.07 -7.15 -34.81
N TYR A 49 4.72 -6.56 -35.95
CA TYR A 49 4.72 -5.11 -36.12
C TYR A 49 3.53 -4.44 -35.46
N MET A 50 3.76 -3.29 -34.81
CA MET A 50 2.73 -2.53 -34.08
C MET A 50 1.59 -2.08 -35.01
N ASP A 51 1.89 -1.72 -36.26
CA ASP A 51 0.94 -1.26 -37.27
C ASP A 51 0.10 -2.39 -37.90
N SER A 52 0.44 -3.65 -37.66
CA SER A 52 -0.30 -4.81 -38.17
C SER A 52 -1.44 -5.27 -37.23
N ILE A 53 -1.49 -4.76 -36.00
CA ILE A 53 -2.50 -5.16 -35.01
C ILE A 53 -3.86 -4.55 -35.36
N THR A 54 -4.87 -5.39 -35.49
CA THR A 54 -6.24 -4.99 -35.88
C THR A 54 -7.18 -4.87 -34.67
N THR A 55 -8.34 -4.25 -34.86
CA THR A 55 -9.42 -4.21 -33.87
C THR A 55 -9.86 -5.63 -33.44
N THR A 56 -9.93 -6.56 -34.38
CA THR A 56 -10.31 -7.96 -34.12
C THR A 56 -9.26 -8.65 -33.25
N ASP A 57 -7.98 -8.43 -33.50
CA ASP A 57 -6.88 -8.98 -32.73
C ASP A 57 -6.95 -8.50 -31.27
N LEU A 58 -7.12 -7.19 -31.07
CA LEU A 58 -7.25 -6.60 -29.73
C LEU A 58 -8.47 -7.14 -28.97
N LYS A 59 -9.64 -7.26 -29.65
CA LYS A 59 -10.83 -7.85 -29.06
C LYS A 59 -10.59 -9.29 -28.62
N ASN A 60 -9.99 -10.11 -29.48
CA ASN A 60 -9.70 -11.51 -29.17
C ASN A 60 -8.75 -11.65 -28.00
N PHE A 61 -7.75 -10.80 -27.90
CA PHE A 61 -6.80 -10.76 -26.81
C PHE A 61 -7.44 -10.33 -25.49
N ILE A 62 -8.21 -9.23 -25.48
CA ILE A 62 -8.93 -8.73 -24.29
C ILE A 62 -9.89 -9.80 -23.75
N ASN A 63 -10.57 -10.53 -24.62
CA ASN A 63 -11.53 -11.58 -24.26
C ASN A 63 -10.88 -12.81 -23.61
N LYS A 64 -9.55 -12.95 -23.64
CA LYS A 64 -8.81 -14.01 -22.91
C LYS A 64 -8.54 -13.66 -21.45
N CYS A 65 -8.88 -12.46 -21.01
CA CYS A 65 -8.74 -12.09 -19.60
C CYS A 65 -9.76 -12.85 -18.75
N GLU A 66 -9.29 -13.52 -17.69
CA GLU A 66 -10.15 -14.31 -16.79
C GLU A 66 -10.66 -13.49 -15.59
N THR A 67 -9.95 -12.44 -15.21
CA THR A 67 -10.28 -11.64 -14.04
C THR A 67 -10.57 -10.19 -14.43
N PHE A 68 -11.47 -9.54 -13.68
CA PHE A 68 -11.78 -8.11 -13.89
C PHE A 68 -10.55 -7.21 -13.75
N SER A 69 -9.63 -7.53 -12.83
CA SER A 69 -8.40 -6.74 -12.63
C SER A 69 -7.48 -6.83 -13.85
N ALA A 70 -7.28 -8.04 -14.40
CA ALA A 70 -6.49 -8.24 -15.62
C ALA A 70 -7.14 -7.55 -16.82
N TYR A 71 -8.45 -7.69 -16.98
CA TYR A 71 -9.24 -7.04 -18.02
C TYR A 71 -9.09 -5.51 -17.98
N LYS A 72 -9.26 -4.90 -16.79
CA LYS A 72 -9.12 -3.46 -16.62
C LYS A 72 -7.70 -2.98 -16.95
N ALA A 73 -6.68 -3.66 -16.44
CA ALA A 73 -5.27 -3.31 -16.68
C ALA A 73 -4.92 -3.44 -18.17
N MET A 74 -5.41 -4.49 -18.83
CA MET A 74 -5.20 -4.74 -20.26
C MET A 74 -5.82 -3.65 -21.11
N MET A 75 -7.07 -3.30 -20.85
CA MET A 75 -7.76 -2.23 -21.58
C MET A 75 -7.07 -0.88 -21.39
N GLN A 76 -6.64 -0.57 -20.19
CA GLN A 76 -5.93 0.69 -19.90
C GLN A 76 -4.58 0.75 -20.63
N MET A 77 -3.84 -0.36 -20.64
CA MET A 77 -2.57 -0.46 -21.34
C MET A 77 -2.76 -0.29 -22.85
N ILE A 78 -3.72 -1.03 -23.45
CA ILE A 78 -4.03 -0.93 -24.89
C ILE A 78 -4.47 0.49 -25.25
N GLN A 79 -5.38 1.08 -24.50
CA GLN A 79 -5.86 2.44 -24.76
C GLN A 79 -4.72 3.45 -24.79
N ASN A 80 -3.85 3.42 -23.76
CA ASN A 80 -2.79 4.41 -23.62
C ASN A 80 -1.65 4.17 -24.62
N SER A 81 -1.22 2.93 -24.83
CA SER A 81 -0.10 2.63 -25.73
C SER A 81 -0.45 2.86 -27.21
N PHE A 82 -1.65 2.45 -27.65
CA PHE A 82 -2.08 2.67 -29.04
C PHE A 82 -2.41 4.15 -29.30
N GLN A 83 -2.93 4.88 -28.31
CA GLN A 83 -3.10 6.34 -28.46
C GLN A 83 -1.75 7.05 -28.56
N TYR A 84 -0.77 6.62 -27.75
CA TYR A 84 0.59 7.14 -27.84
C TYR A 84 1.22 6.82 -29.20
N ALA A 85 1.11 5.56 -29.69
CA ALA A 85 1.62 5.17 -31.00
C ALA A 85 1.02 5.99 -32.15
N LYS A 86 -0.29 6.31 -32.08
CA LYS A 86 -0.95 7.19 -33.06
C LYS A 86 -0.41 8.62 -32.96
N ASN A 87 -0.28 9.17 -31.77
CA ASN A 87 0.22 10.55 -31.56
C ASN A 87 1.66 10.71 -32.04
N GLN A 88 2.48 9.65 -31.93
CA GLN A 88 3.86 9.61 -32.43
C GLN A 88 3.95 9.18 -33.90
N GLN A 89 2.83 9.05 -34.61
CA GLN A 89 2.75 8.63 -36.01
C GLN A 89 3.41 7.27 -36.33
N ILE A 90 3.53 6.41 -35.29
CA ILE A 90 4.02 5.04 -35.43
C ILE A 90 2.95 4.17 -36.12
N ILE A 91 1.68 4.46 -35.89
CA ILE A 91 0.52 3.85 -36.56
C ILE A 91 -0.36 4.94 -37.17
N ILE A 92 -0.94 4.66 -38.32
CA ILE A 92 -1.81 5.61 -39.06
C ILE A 92 -3.20 5.67 -38.41
N SER A 93 -3.77 4.52 -38.06
CA SER A 93 -5.08 4.39 -37.42
C SER A 93 -4.98 3.68 -36.07
N ASN A 94 -5.82 4.08 -35.12
CA ASN A 94 -5.83 3.49 -33.78
C ASN A 94 -6.99 2.48 -33.66
N PRO A 95 -6.73 1.16 -33.61
CA PRO A 95 -7.76 0.13 -33.50
C PRO A 95 -8.33 -0.01 -32.08
N ALA A 96 -7.68 0.57 -31.07
CA ALA A 96 -8.02 0.33 -29.66
C ALA A 96 -9.40 0.85 -29.24
N PRO A 97 -9.83 2.08 -29.58
CA PRO A 97 -11.13 2.59 -29.15
C PRO A 97 -12.29 1.69 -29.53
N LEU A 98 -12.33 1.24 -30.78
CA LEU A 98 -13.40 0.37 -31.27
C LEU A 98 -13.35 -1.02 -30.60
N ALA A 99 -12.16 -1.60 -30.45
CA ALA A 99 -12.00 -2.89 -29.75
C ALA A 99 -12.49 -2.81 -28.29
N ILE A 100 -12.13 -1.75 -27.58
CA ILE A 100 -12.53 -1.51 -26.20
C ILE A 100 -14.05 -1.32 -26.08
N GLU A 101 -14.64 -0.55 -27.00
CA GLU A 101 -16.07 -0.31 -27.04
C GLU A 101 -16.86 -1.63 -27.22
N ILE A 102 -16.44 -2.46 -28.16
CA ILE A 102 -17.04 -3.78 -28.41
C ILE A 102 -16.94 -4.66 -27.17
N CYS A 103 -15.73 -4.76 -26.55
CA CYS A 103 -15.54 -5.55 -25.36
C CYS A 103 -16.39 -5.07 -24.16
N LYS A 104 -16.58 -3.75 -24.00
CA LYS A 104 -17.47 -3.18 -22.98
C LYS A 104 -18.95 -3.52 -23.23
N LYS A 105 -19.40 -3.52 -24.48
CA LYS A 105 -20.77 -3.90 -24.86
C LYS A 105 -21.03 -5.38 -24.62
N GLU A 106 -20.07 -6.23 -24.91
CA GLU A 106 -20.18 -7.67 -24.68
C GLU A 106 -20.18 -8.06 -23.19
N LYS A 107 -19.71 -7.20 -22.30
CA LYS A 107 -19.72 -7.32 -20.82
C LYS A 107 -19.44 -8.71 -20.26
N LYS A 108 -18.48 -9.43 -20.80
CA LYS A 108 -18.16 -10.82 -20.37
C LYS A 108 -17.60 -10.89 -18.95
N ILE A 109 -16.96 -9.81 -18.47
CA ILE A 109 -16.31 -9.75 -17.15
C ILE A 109 -16.83 -8.53 -16.39
N THR A 110 -17.50 -8.77 -15.28
CA THR A 110 -18.01 -7.71 -14.40
C THR A 110 -17.11 -7.51 -13.18
N LYS A 111 -17.12 -6.29 -12.64
CA LYS A 111 -16.43 -5.99 -11.38
C LYS A 111 -17.09 -6.80 -10.26
N PRO A 112 -16.34 -7.64 -9.54
CA PRO A 112 -16.89 -8.34 -8.39
C PRO A 112 -17.29 -7.32 -7.31
N PRO A 113 -18.33 -7.62 -6.49
CA PRO A 113 -18.72 -6.76 -5.39
C PRO A 113 -17.53 -6.60 -4.44
N THR A 114 -17.23 -5.36 -4.07
CA THR A 114 -16.17 -5.08 -3.11
C THR A 114 -16.74 -5.32 -1.70
N LYS A 115 -16.40 -6.44 -1.10
CA LYS A 115 -16.68 -6.65 0.33
C LYS A 115 -15.62 -5.89 1.10
N LYS A 116 -16.06 -4.90 1.90
CA LYS A 116 -15.24 -4.26 2.92
C LYS A 116 -15.45 -5.10 4.20
N ASN A 117 -14.40 -5.71 4.69
CA ASN A 117 -14.46 -6.48 5.92
C ASN A 117 -13.70 -5.68 6.99
N ALA A 118 -14.31 -5.54 8.17
CA ALA A 118 -13.58 -5.12 9.37
C ALA A 118 -13.27 -6.37 10.17
N PHE A 119 -12.17 -6.37 10.91
CA PHE A 119 -11.90 -7.40 11.91
C PHE A 119 -12.88 -7.22 13.07
N THR A 120 -13.36 -8.32 13.59
CA THR A 120 -14.05 -8.31 14.89
C THR A 120 -13.04 -7.98 16.00
N LEU A 121 -13.53 -7.49 17.13
CA LEU A 121 -12.70 -7.22 18.30
C LEU A 121 -11.89 -8.44 18.72
N ASN A 122 -12.52 -9.63 18.75
CA ASN A 122 -11.87 -10.89 19.12
C ASN A 122 -10.78 -11.29 18.11
N GLU A 123 -11.01 -11.14 16.83
CA GLU A 123 -10.00 -11.42 15.78
C GLU A 123 -8.81 -10.48 15.93
N LEU A 124 -9.04 -9.18 16.11
CA LEU A 124 -7.99 -8.19 16.26
C LEU A 124 -7.17 -8.44 17.53
N MET A 125 -7.84 -8.73 18.65
CA MET A 125 -7.19 -9.08 19.92
C MET A 125 -6.30 -10.32 19.75
N ASN A 126 -6.84 -11.39 19.13
CA ASN A 126 -6.07 -12.61 18.87
C ASN A 126 -4.84 -12.36 17.99
N LEU A 127 -4.98 -11.53 16.94
CA LEU A 127 -3.85 -11.13 16.09
C LEU A 127 -2.78 -10.38 16.90
N LEU A 128 -3.17 -9.38 17.69
CA LEU A 128 -2.24 -8.56 18.47
C LEU A 128 -1.52 -9.38 19.54
N LEU A 129 -2.25 -10.18 20.34
CA LEU A 129 -1.65 -11.01 21.37
C LEU A 129 -0.73 -12.10 20.80
N THR A 130 -1.13 -12.71 19.68
CA THR A 130 -0.29 -13.72 19.02
C THR A 130 0.96 -13.08 18.42
N ALA A 131 0.82 -11.92 17.76
CA ALA A 131 1.96 -11.19 17.20
C ALA A 131 2.94 -10.75 18.31
N ARG A 132 2.43 -10.26 19.45
CA ARG A 132 3.26 -9.83 20.59
C ARG A 132 4.16 -10.95 21.11
N LYS A 133 3.62 -12.17 21.17
CA LYS A 133 4.38 -13.37 21.60
C LYS A 133 5.41 -13.84 20.57
N MET A 134 5.21 -13.49 19.29
CA MET A 134 6.06 -13.97 18.19
C MET A 134 7.12 -12.96 17.80
N ASP A 135 6.75 -11.68 17.69
CA ASP A 135 7.55 -10.66 17.06
C ASP A 135 7.06 -9.27 17.47
N TYR A 136 7.80 -8.62 18.35
CA TYR A 136 7.42 -7.31 18.88
C TYR A 136 7.34 -6.23 17.78
N THR A 137 8.27 -6.19 16.83
CA THR A 137 8.22 -5.20 15.73
C THR A 137 6.97 -5.41 14.88
N PHE A 138 6.60 -6.67 14.62
CA PHE A 138 5.40 -6.97 13.85
C PHE A 138 4.11 -6.68 14.65
N TYR A 139 4.12 -6.96 15.96
CA TYR A 139 3.04 -6.55 16.86
C TYR A 139 2.83 -5.03 16.82
N LEU A 140 3.90 -4.25 17.02
CA LEU A 140 3.84 -2.80 16.97
C LEU A 140 3.35 -2.28 15.62
N PHE A 141 3.74 -2.96 14.53
CA PHE A 141 3.25 -2.65 13.19
C PHE A 141 1.73 -2.84 13.06
N LEU A 142 1.21 -3.96 13.55
CA LEU A 142 -0.23 -4.22 13.58
C LEU A 142 -0.96 -3.21 14.45
N LEU A 143 -0.44 -2.97 15.64
CA LEU A 143 -1.01 -2.05 16.61
C LEU A 143 -1.11 -0.63 16.04
N LEU A 144 -0.03 -0.10 15.48
CA LEU A 144 -0.02 1.21 14.83
C LEU A 144 -0.97 1.26 13.63
N SER A 145 -1.04 0.20 12.82
CA SER A 145 -1.98 0.16 11.68
C SER A 145 -3.43 0.19 12.12
N ALA A 146 -3.77 -0.55 13.20
CA ALA A 146 -5.13 -0.63 13.73
C ALA A 146 -5.54 0.63 14.49
N SER A 147 -4.61 1.33 15.15
CA SER A 147 -4.88 2.51 15.98
C SER A 147 -4.78 3.84 15.26
N THR A 148 -4.19 3.88 14.07
CA THR A 148 -4.04 5.11 13.28
C THR A 148 -4.80 5.08 11.96
N GLY A 149 -5.24 3.91 11.54
CA GLY A 149 -5.84 3.70 10.22
C GLY A 149 -4.89 4.02 9.05
N ALA A 150 -3.58 4.15 9.30
CA ALA A 150 -2.60 4.45 8.26
C ALA A 150 -2.50 3.32 7.23
N ARG A 151 -2.16 3.67 5.99
CA ARG A 151 -1.90 2.67 4.94
C ARG A 151 -0.63 1.89 5.28
N VAL A 152 -0.54 0.63 4.87
CA VAL A 152 0.64 -0.22 5.13
C VAL A 152 1.97 0.46 4.77
N SER A 153 2.01 1.20 3.67
CA SER A 153 3.21 1.93 3.22
C SER A 153 3.51 3.18 4.07
N GLU A 154 2.48 3.83 4.61
CA GLU A 154 2.58 4.93 5.55
C GLU A 154 3.06 4.43 6.92
N THR A 155 2.42 3.37 7.45
CA THR A 155 2.82 2.78 8.74
C THR A 155 4.28 2.31 8.73
N ARG A 156 4.73 1.67 7.64
CA ARG A 156 6.14 1.26 7.48
C ARG A 156 7.13 2.44 7.50
N ALA A 157 6.66 3.63 7.13
CA ALA A 157 7.49 4.84 7.04
C ALA A 157 7.50 5.66 8.32
N ILE A 158 6.82 5.23 9.39
CA ILE A 158 6.79 5.96 10.66
C ILE A 158 8.20 6.04 11.24
N CYS A 159 8.63 7.28 11.52
CA CYS A 159 9.91 7.62 12.11
C CYS A 159 9.71 8.24 13.49
N PHE A 160 10.67 8.07 14.40
CA PHE A 160 10.62 8.70 15.72
C PHE A 160 10.62 10.23 15.61
N SER A 161 11.32 10.82 14.64
CA SER A 161 11.32 12.25 14.36
C SER A 161 9.97 12.83 13.92
N LYS A 162 8.98 11.98 13.61
CA LYS A 162 7.61 12.36 13.20
C LYS A 162 6.59 12.21 14.33
N ILE A 163 7.03 11.81 15.52
CA ILE A 163 6.19 11.65 16.71
C ILE A 163 6.43 12.84 17.64
N ASP A 164 5.36 13.60 17.88
CA ASP A 164 5.35 14.59 18.95
C ASP A 164 4.90 13.90 20.25
N PHE A 165 5.90 13.55 21.09
CA PHE A 165 5.65 12.86 22.34
C PHE A 165 4.92 13.71 23.39
N GLN A 166 5.02 15.04 23.30
CA GLN A 166 4.32 15.95 24.23
C GLN A 166 2.84 16.10 23.84
N LYS A 167 2.58 16.30 22.54
CA LYS A 167 1.23 16.45 22.01
C LYS A 167 0.56 15.11 21.72
N LYS A 168 1.25 14.00 21.90
CA LYS A 168 0.78 12.64 21.56
C LYS A 168 0.23 12.53 20.14
N GLN A 169 1.02 12.96 19.16
CA GLN A 169 0.62 13.06 17.75
C GLN A 169 1.67 12.46 16.84
N LEU A 170 1.21 11.80 15.79
CA LEU A 170 2.02 11.28 14.69
C LEU A 170 1.77 12.09 13.43
N LEU A 171 2.83 12.67 12.85
CA LEU A 171 2.76 13.24 11.52
C LEU A 171 2.97 12.16 10.46
N ILE A 172 1.96 11.92 9.63
CA ILE A 172 2.06 11.09 8.44
C ILE A 172 2.27 12.01 7.24
N ASP A 173 3.51 12.07 6.72
CA ASP A 173 3.91 12.92 5.59
C ASP A 173 4.66 12.17 4.48
N CYS A 174 4.96 10.90 4.70
CA CYS A 174 5.66 10.07 3.74
C CYS A 174 5.16 8.61 3.75
N GLN A 175 5.60 7.85 2.77
CA GLN A 175 5.33 6.42 2.65
C GLN A 175 6.57 5.69 2.14
N LEU A 176 6.71 4.40 2.46
CA LEU A 176 7.72 3.55 1.84
C LEU A 176 7.15 2.91 0.58
N GLY A 177 7.84 3.09 -0.52
CA GLY A 177 7.51 2.49 -1.81
C GLY A 177 8.72 1.83 -2.45
N ARG A 178 8.49 1.03 -3.47
CA ARG A 178 9.56 0.50 -4.32
C ARG A 178 10.10 1.63 -5.20
N GLY A 179 11.44 1.68 -5.35
CA GLY A 179 12.12 2.55 -6.31
C GLY A 179 12.36 1.84 -7.63
N TYR A 180 12.85 2.61 -8.62
CA TYR A 180 13.59 2.09 -9.75
C TYR A 180 15.05 2.01 -9.28
N ASP A 181 15.76 0.92 -9.59
CA ASP A 181 17.21 0.95 -9.55
C ASP A 181 17.73 1.62 -10.84
N ASN A 182 18.95 2.15 -10.78
CA ASN A 182 19.56 2.85 -11.92
C ASN A 182 20.02 1.88 -13.02
N GLU A 183 19.96 0.57 -12.80
CA GLU A 183 20.54 -0.46 -13.68
C GLU A 183 19.47 -1.29 -14.41
N GLY A 184 18.18 -1.00 -14.22
CA GLY A 184 17.12 -1.71 -14.92
C GLY A 184 16.10 -2.37 -13.99
N PHE A 185 15.33 -3.30 -14.53
CA PHE A 185 14.11 -3.84 -13.92
C PHE A 185 14.35 -5.09 -13.06
N ASP A 186 15.38 -5.13 -12.23
CA ASP A 186 15.59 -6.26 -11.33
C ASP A 186 14.56 -6.23 -10.18
N ASP A 187 13.67 -7.22 -10.19
CA ASP A 187 12.64 -7.43 -9.17
C ASP A 187 13.22 -7.75 -7.78
N ASN A 188 14.51 -8.05 -7.67
CA ASN A 188 15.16 -8.51 -6.44
C ASN A 188 15.71 -7.36 -5.59
N THR A 189 15.99 -6.19 -6.16
CA THR A 189 16.41 -5.01 -5.41
C THR A 189 15.21 -4.24 -4.87
N LEU A 190 14.61 -4.75 -3.80
CA LEU A 190 13.50 -4.13 -3.08
C LEU A 190 14.00 -2.99 -2.18
N LEU A 191 14.57 -1.95 -2.75
CA LEU A 191 14.89 -0.75 -2.00
C LEU A 191 13.59 -0.06 -1.58
N SER A 192 13.29 -0.12 -0.28
CA SER A 192 12.21 0.66 0.32
C SER A 192 12.66 2.11 0.40
N GLN A 193 12.23 2.94 -0.55
CA GLN A 193 12.54 4.37 -0.56
C GLN A 193 11.44 5.17 0.12
N LYS A 194 11.81 6.14 0.96
CA LYS A 194 10.90 7.18 1.44
C LYS A 194 10.39 7.99 0.24
N ARG A 195 9.08 8.10 0.09
CA ARG A 195 8.41 8.85 -0.97
C ARG A 195 7.38 9.79 -0.38
N THR A 196 7.14 10.88 -1.08
CA THR A 196 6.01 11.75 -0.77
C THR A 196 4.69 10.99 -0.85
N LEU A 197 3.70 11.44 -0.13
CA LEU A 197 2.35 10.89 -0.20
C LEU A 197 1.76 11.14 -1.61
N LYS A 198 0.82 10.29 -1.99
CA LYS A 198 0.22 10.32 -3.33
C LYS A 198 -0.53 11.63 -3.61
N THR A 199 -1.06 12.29 -2.58
CA THR A 199 -1.75 13.57 -2.67
C THR A 199 -1.34 14.46 -1.51
N LEU A 200 -1.34 15.77 -1.69
CA LEU A 200 -1.05 16.77 -0.64
C LEU A 200 -1.96 16.60 0.58
N ASN A 201 -3.23 16.26 0.34
CA ASN A 201 -4.23 16.05 1.40
C ASN A 201 -4.00 14.78 2.23
N SER A 202 -3.07 13.92 1.83
CA SER A 202 -2.71 12.73 2.63
C SER A 202 -1.78 13.06 3.80
N LYS A 203 -1.16 14.27 3.81
CA LYS A 203 -0.36 14.75 4.95
C LYS A 203 -1.31 15.14 6.07
N ARG A 204 -1.12 14.52 7.23
CA ARG A 204 -2.02 14.68 8.37
C ARG A 204 -1.35 14.38 9.69
N TYR A 205 -1.91 14.92 10.77
CA TYR A 205 -1.61 14.50 12.13
C TYR A 205 -2.63 13.47 12.59
N VAL A 206 -2.16 12.43 13.24
CA VAL A 206 -2.99 11.37 13.82
C VAL A 206 -2.74 11.36 15.33
N PRO A 207 -3.77 11.42 16.16
CA PRO A 207 -3.62 11.33 17.60
C PRO A 207 -3.15 9.93 18.01
N LEU A 208 -2.33 9.89 19.05
CA LEU A 208 -1.80 8.65 19.61
C LEU A 208 -2.35 8.46 21.03
N PRO A 209 -3.14 7.39 21.28
CA PRO A 209 -3.62 7.04 22.61
C PRO A 209 -2.49 6.74 23.59
N ASP A 210 -2.75 6.86 24.88
CA ASP A 210 -1.73 6.70 25.93
C ASP A 210 -1.03 5.34 25.88
N PHE A 211 -1.79 4.26 25.69
CA PHE A 211 -1.22 2.94 25.51
C PHE A 211 -0.25 2.84 24.34
N ILE A 212 -0.55 3.53 23.22
CA ILE A 212 0.34 3.57 22.06
C ILE A 212 1.61 4.37 22.39
N MET A 213 1.48 5.45 23.15
CA MET A 213 2.63 6.22 23.61
C MET A 213 3.57 5.38 24.46
N ASP A 214 3.03 4.57 25.38
CA ASP A 214 3.81 3.65 26.21
C ASP A 214 4.60 2.63 25.36
N GLU A 215 3.94 2.04 24.35
CA GLU A 215 4.60 1.12 23.40
C GLU A 215 5.66 1.84 22.55
N LEU A 216 5.45 3.10 22.21
CA LEU A 216 6.44 3.91 21.47
C LEU A 216 7.64 4.28 22.33
N TYR A 217 7.47 4.52 23.64
CA TYR A 217 8.60 4.70 24.56
C TYR A 217 9.44 3.42 24.67
N LEU A 218 8.81 2.25 24.76
CA LEU A 218 9.50 0.96 24.72
C LEU A 218 10.24 0.73 23.39
N ALA A 219 9.59 1.06 22.28
CA ALA A 219 10.20 0.96 20.97
C ALA A 219 11.41 1.91 20.84
N ARG A 220 11.34 3.11 21.42
CA ARG A 220 12.43 4.09 21.44
C ARG A 220 13.62 3.58 22.25
N ALA A 221 13.38 3.05 23.44
CA ALA A 221 14.44 2.45 24.26
C ALA A 221 15.13 1.30 23.52
N ARG A 222 14.38 0.43 22.85
CA ARG A 222 14.92 -0.65 22.02
C ARG A 222 15.74 -0.11 20.84
N TYR A 223 15.29 0.94 20.19
CA TYR A 223 16.03 1.57 19.09
C TYR A 223 17.39 2.07 19.59
N GLU A 224 17.43 2.79 20.70
CA GLU A 224 18.66 3.34 21.30
C GLU A 224 19.61 2.24 21.76
N GLU A 225 19.09 1.13 22.30
CA GLU A 225 19.88 -0.04 22.67
C GLU A 225 20.48 -0.73 21.43
N THR A 226 19.67 -0.95 20.38
CA THR A 226 20.15 -1.58 19.16
C THR A 226 21.19 -0.72 18.45
N LEU A 227 20.97 0.59 18.38
CA LEU A 227 21.93 1.55 17.82
C LEU A 227 23.31 1.48 18.50
N LYS A 228 23.34 1.24 19.82
CA LYS A 228 24.60 1.11 20.57
C LYS A 228 25.31 -0.21 20.35
N ASN A 229 24.54 -1.29 20.09
CA ASN A 229 25.06 -2.66 20.08
C ASN A 229 25.27 -3.22 18.67
N ASP A 230 24.70 -2.61 17.63
CA ASP A 230 24.83 -3.04 16.23
C ASP A 230 25.78 -2.11 15.46
N PRO A 231 27.03 -2.53 15.17
CA PRO A 231 28.00 -1.68 14.46
C PRO A 231 27.60 -1.34 13.01
N GLU A 232 26.68 -2.13 12.42
CA GLU A 232 26.18 -1.89 11.07
C GLU A 232 24.87 -1.08 11.05
N PHE A 233 24.41 -0.60 12.20
CA PHE A 233 23.18 0.17 12.29
C PHE A 233 23.33 1.51 11.55
N ASP A 234 22.42 1.75 10.59
CA ASP A 234 22.39 3.03 9.89
C ASP A 234 21.69 4.10 10.77
N GLU A 235 22.46 4.95 11.42
CA GLU A 235 21.99 6.02 12.31
C GLU A 235 21.13 7.08 11.60
N ASN A 236 21.17 7.14 10.26
CA ASN A 236 20.30 8.02 9.46
C ASN A 236 18.88 7.47 9.31
N LEU A 237 18.66 6.22 9.72
CA LEU A 237 17.36 5.55 9.68
C LEU A 237 16.74 5.59 11.08
N ASP A 238 15.74 6.41 11.28
CA ASP A 238 15.00 6.56 12.53
C ASP A 238 13.63 5.88 12.53
N PHE A 239 13.50 4.75 11.83
CA PHE A 239 12.24 4.03 11.73
C PHE A 239 11.81 3.43 13.07
N VAL A 240 10.52 3.63 13.44
CA VAL A 240 9.92 2.98 14.60
C VAL A 240 9.83 1.46 14.41
N LEU A 241 9.52 1.04 13.17
CA LEU A 241 9.34 -0.36 12.79
C LEU A 241 10.60 -0.88 12.08
N PHE A 242 11.73 -0.84 12.78
CA PHE A 242 13.00 -1.26 12.24
C PHE A 242 13.27 -2.76 12.41
N ARG A 243 14.12 -3.27 11.57
CA ARG A 243 14.72 -4.60 11.56
C ARG A 243 16.24 -4.46 11.45
N ASP A 244 16.90 -5.47 10.94
CA ASP A 244 18.34 -5.56 10.77
C ASP A 244 18.97 -4.23 10.35
N HIS A 245 19.96 -3.77 11.09
CA HIS A 245 20.75 -2.56 10.84
C HIS A 245 19.88 -1.29 10.67
N GLY A 246 18.75 -1.21 11.38
CA GLY A 246 17.86 -0.04 11.32
C GLY A 246 16.90 0.02 10.13
N LYS A 247 16.91 -0.94 9.22
CA LYS A 247 16.07 -0.95 8.03
C LYS A 247 14.58 -1.17 8.35
N ALA A 248 13.70 -0.54 7.59
CA ALA A 248 12.27 -0.71 7.77
C ALA A 248 11.80 -2.15 7.48
N ILE A 249 10.78 -2.60 8.20
CA ILE A 249 10.18 -3.93 8.03
C ILE A 249 9.80 -4.21 6.55
N ALA A 250 10.21 -5.36 6.03
CA ALA A 250 9.92 -5.82 4.67
C ALA A 250 8.78 -6.86 4.65
N ARG A 251 8.21 -7.12 3.47
CA ARG A 251 7.22 -8.19 3.21
C ARG A 251 6.05 -8.31 4.20
N PRO A 252 5.40 -7.21 4.61
CA PRO A 252 4.38 -7.23 5.66
C PRO A 252 3.20 -8.15 5.34
N TYR A 253 2.79 -8.24 4.08
CA TYR A 253 1.67 -9.10 3.65
C TYR A 253 1.95 -10.60 3.83
N TYR A 254 3.19 -11.02 3.67
CA TYR A 254 3.58 -12.41 3.88
C TYR A 254 3.45 -12.80 5.35
N TYR A 255 4.02 -11.99 6.26
CA TYR A 255 3.94 -12.21 7.70
C TYR A 255 2.51 -12.11 8.21
N PHE A 256 1.72 -11.18 7.69
CA PHE A 256 0.32 -11.03 8.07
C PHE A 256 -0.51 -12.26 7.71
N LYS A 257 -0.35 -12.78 6.50
CA LYS A 257 -1.03 -14.01 6.08
C LYS A 257 -0.65 -15.21 6.94
N LYS A 258 0.61 -15.31 7.34
CA LYS A 258 1.09 -16.37 8.24
C LYS A 258 0.49 -16.23 9.63
N LEU A 259 0.44 -15.02 10.17
CA LEU A 259 -0.17 -14.72 11.46
C LEU A 259 -1.67 -15.04 11.45
N MET A 260 -2.43 -14.62 10.45
CA MET A 260 -3.86 -14.95 10.32
C MET A 260 -4.11 -16.46 10.35
N LYS A 261 -3.29 -17.23 9.61
CA LYS A 261 -3.37 -18.70 9.64
C LYS A 261 -3.13 -19.26 11.05
N LYS A 262 -2.15 -18.72 11.78
CA LYS A 262 -1.84 -19.14 13.16
C LYS A 262 -2.99 -18.81 14.12
N CYS A 263 -3.71 -17.73 13.86
CA CYS A 263 -4.90 -17.30 14.63
C CYS A 263 -6.20 -17.98 14.16
N ASN A 264 -6.15 -18.92 13.22
CA ASN A 264 -7.32 -19.55 12.59
C ASN A 264 -8.28 -18.54 11.93
N ILE A 265 -7.74 -17.44 11.39
CA ILE A 265 -8.51 -16.42 10.67
C ILE A 265 -8.40 -16.71 9.16
N ASP A 266 -9.55 -16.66 8.48
CA ASP A 266 -9.62 -16.93 7.04
C ASP A 266 -8.89 -15.85 6.22
N CYS A 267 -7.71 -16.20 5.71
CA CYS A 267 -6.88 -15.32 4.88
C CYS A 267 -7.50 -14.92 3.53
N THR A 268 -8.62 -15.54 3.14
CA THR A 268 -9.34 -15.18 1.90
C THR A 268 -10.34 -14.05 2.12
N LYS A 269 -10.76 -13.85 3.37
CA LYS A 269 -11.73 -12.82 3.76
C LYS A 269 -11.07 -11.51 4.14
N HIS A 270 -9.82 -11.55 4.64
CA HIS A 270 -9.14 -10.40 5.18
C HIS A 270 -7.83 -10.09 4.47
N VAL A 271 -7.58 -8.80 4.33
CA VAL A 271 -6.33 -8.24 3.83
C VAL A 271 -5.81 -7.18 4.81
N TRP A 272 -4.55 -6.78 4.69
CA TRP A 272 -3.97 -5.74 5.57
C TRP A 272 -4.82 -4.46 5.64
N HIS A 273 -5.41 -4.07 4.53
CA HIS A 273 -6.22 -2.84 4.46
C HIS A 273 -7.48 -2.88 5.35
N ASP A 274 -7.91 -4.07 5.75
CA ASP A 274 -9.05 -4.24 6.65
C ASP A 274 -8.76 -3.74 8.07
N LEU A 275 -7.50 -3.64 8.50
CA LEU A 275 -7.13 -2.95 9.75
C LEU A 275 -7.57 -1.47 9.71
N ARG A 276 -7.40 -0.81 8.57
CA ARG A 276 -7.87 0.55 8.36
C ARG A 276 -9.41 0.63 8.29
N HIS A 277 -10.05 -0.38 7.71
CA HIS A 277 -11.51 -0.48 7.75
C HIS A 277 -12.01 -0.70 9.18
N THR A 278 -11.32 -1.50 9.98
CA THR A 278 -11.61 -1.71 11.40
C THR A 278 -11.51 -0.40 12.17
N TYR A 279 -10.44 0.36 11.98
CA TYR A 279 -10.30 1.69 12.60
C TYR A 279 -11.45 2.62 12.23
N ALA A 280 -11.79 2.73 10.94
CA ALA A 280 -12.91 3.55 10.49
C ALA A 280 -14.26 3.11 11.08
N THR A 281 -14.50 1.79 11.16
CA THR A 281 -15.73 1.22 11.73
C THR A 281 -15.84 1.51 13.22
N LEU A 282 -14.72 1.44 13.96
CA LEU A 282 -14.70 1.77 15.39
C LEU A 282 -15.05 3.24 15.65
N LEU A 283 -14.50 4.14 14.85
CA LEU A 283 -14.81 5.57 14.96
C LEU A 283 -16.28 5.86 14.63
N ASP A 284 -16.83 5.21 13.60
CA ASP A 284 -18.23 5.32 13.20
C ASP A 284 -19.17 4.77 14.28
N GLN A 285 -18.87 3.60 14.86
CA GLN A 285 -19.64 3.00 15.95
C GLN A 285 -19.66 3.85 17.23
N ASN A 286 -18.66 4.71 17.42
CA ASN A 286 -18.61 5.69 18.50
C ASN A 286 -19.18 7.05 18.08
N ASN A 287 -20.00 7.09 17.03
CA ASN A 287 -20.71 8.27 16.53
C ASN A 287 -19.79 9.43 16.10
N MET A 288 -18.53 9.13 15.73
CA MET A 288 -17.65 10.15 15.19
C MET A 288 -18.13 10.61 13.82
N ASN A 289 -18.09 11.90 13.58
CA ASN A 289 -18.49 12.47 12.30
C ASN A 289 -17.64 11.87 11.15
N MET A 290 -18.30 11.24 10.16
CA MET A 290 -17.63 10.57 9.05
C MET A 290 -16.74 11.48 8.20
N LYS A 291 -16.99 12.80 8.19
CA LYS A 291 -16.09 13.77 7.56
C LYS A 291 -14.76 13.84 8.32
N VAL A 292 -14.81 13.90 9.65
CA VAL A 292 -13.62 13.87 10.51
C VAL A 292 -12.85 12.57 10.34
N VAL A 293 -13.55 11.42 10.30
CA VAL A 293 -12.95 10.11 10.03
C VAL A 293 -12.25 10.11 8.67
N SER A 294 -12.88 10.70 7.64
CA SER A 294 -12.28 10.81 6.29
C SER A 294 -11.01 11.66 6.29
N GLU A 295 -10.99 12.76 7.03
CA GLU A 295 -9.81 13.65 7.17
C GLU A 295 -8.66 12.94 7.88
N ILE A 296 -8.92 12.26 9.01
CA ILE A 296 -7.92 11.48 9.76
C ILE A 296 -7.34 10.36 8.90
N LEU A 297 -8.19 9.71 8.11
CA LEU A 297 -7.76 8.69 7.17
C LEU A 297 -7.01 9.27 5.96
N GLY A 298 -7.15 10.56 5.65
CA GLY A 298 -6.60 11.18 4.43
C GLY A 298 -7.28 10.63 3.17
N HIS A 299 -8.61 10.48 3.21
CA HIS A 299 -9.44 10.28 2.03
C HIS A 299 -9.88 11.64 1.51
N TYR A 300 -9.67 11.90 0.24
CA TYR A 300 -10.24 13.05 -0.44
C TYR A 300 -11.12 12.53 -1.57
N SER A 301 -12.44 12.68 -1.43
CA SER A 301 -13.34 12.67 -2.57
C SER A 301 -13.74 14.14 -2.84
N GLU A 302 -13.50 14.61 -4.07
CA GLU A 302 -13.88 15.96 -4.52
C GLU A 302 -15.39 16.24 -4.43
N GLU A 303 -16.21 15.21 -4.32
CA GLU A 303 -17.66 15.29 -4.25
C GLU A 303 -18.20 15.84 -2.92
N VAL A 304 -17.40 15.86 -1.85
CA VAL A 304 -17.81 16.34 -0.53
C VAL A 304 -17.46 17.83 -0.28
N THR A 305 -16.79 18.49 -1.22
CA THR A 305 -16.20 19.83 -1.00
C THR A 305 -17.23 20.98 -1.07
N ASN A 306 -18.46 20.75 -1.46
CA ASN A 306 -19.37 21.86 -1.79
C ASN A 306 -20.38 22.29 -0.71
N GLU A 307 -20.50 21.65 0.44
CA GLU A 307 -21.58 22.04 1.35
C GLU A 307 -21.27 22.37 2.81
N VAL A 308 -20.15 22.00 3.42
CA VAL A 308 -19.94 22.37 4.85
C VAL A 308 -18.47 22.60 5.18
N TYR A 309 -18.00 23.84 5.08
CA TYR A 309 -16.81 24.30 5.81
C TYR A 309 -17.14 24.52 7.29
N VAL A 310 -17.30 23.47 8.06
CA VAL A 310 -17.09 23.54 9.50
C VAL A 310 -15.64 23.20 9.73
N ILE A 311 -14.84 24.22 9.97
CA ILE A 311 -13.44 24.06 10.37
C ILE A 311 -13.47 23.47 11.79
N HIS A 312 -13.42 22.13 11.90
CA HIS A 312 -13.08 21.52 13.17
C HIS A 312 -11.62 21.88 13.47
N LYS A 313 -11.39 22.52 14.61
CA LYS A 313 -10.03 22.81 15.05
C LYS A 313 -9.30 21.49 15.20
N PRO A 314 -8.04 21.35 14.70
CA PRO A 314 -7.30 20.09 14.78
C PRO A 314 -7.23 19.52 16.20
N GLU A 315 -7.19 20.34 17.23
CA GLU A 315 -7.11 19.93 18.62
C GLU A 315 -8.39 19.19 19.10
N VAL A 316 -9.58 19.57 18.63
CA VAL A 316 -10.83 18.91 18.99
C VAL A 316 -10.90 17.52 18.35
N ILE A 317 -10.54 17.42 17.07
CA ILE A 317 -10.50 16.15 16.34
C ILE A 317 -9.55 15.16 17.02
N ILE A 318 -8.40 15.65 17.49
CA ILE A 318 -7.37 14.84 18.15
C ILE A 318 -7.88 14.27 19.47
N TYR A 319 -8.53 15.10 20.28
CA TYR A 319 -9.06 14.70 21.58
C TYR A 319 -10.12 13.60 21.45
N ASP A 320 -11.15 13.84 20.63
CA ASP A 320 -12.25 12.88 20.44
C ASP A 320 -11.75 11.53 19.91
N THR A 321 -10.81 11.54 18.97
CA THR A 321 -10.27 10.31 18.40
C THR A 321 -9.40 9.53 19.39
N SER A 322 -8.62 10.24 20.22
CA SER A 322 -7.80 9.61 21.25
C SER A 322 -8.66 8.94 22.31
N GLU A 323 -9.75 9.55 22.74
CA GLU A 323 -10.67 9.00 23.72
C GLU A 323 -11.32 7.71 23.23
N VAL A 324 -11.84 7.71 21.99
CA VAL A 324 -12.40 6.51 21.35
C VAL A 324 -11.35 5.39 21.27
N MET A 325 -10.11 5.72 20.89
CA MET A 325 -9.06 4.73 20.76
C MET A 325 -8.53 4.23 22.11
N ASN A 326 -8.49 5.06 23.15
CA ASN A 326 -8.17 4.62 24.49
C ASN A 326 -9.21 3.60 24.99
N SER A 327 -10.49 3.92 24.87
CA SER A 327 -11.59 3.00 25.22
C SER A 327 -11.53 1.68 24.45
N PHE A 328 -11.20 1.76 23.14
CA PHE A 328 -11.02 0.57 22.32
C PHE A 328 -9.84 -0.29 22.79
N ILE A 329 -8.68 0.29 23.08
CA ILE A 329 -7.49 -0.44 23.53
C ILE A 329 -7.73 -1.05 24.92
N GLU A 330 -8.41 -0.34 25.82
CA GLU A 330 -8.83 -0.90 27.11
C GLU A 330 -9.74 -2.13 26.92
N SER A 331 -10.67 -2.07 25.95
CA SER A 331 -11.56 -3.19 25.64
C SER A 331 -10.81 -4.41 25.10
N LEU A 332 -9.60 -4.23 24.52
CA LEU A 332 -8.73 -5.32 24.10
C LEU A 332 -8.05 -6.05 25.26
N LYS A 333 -8.15 -5.54 26.50
CA LYS A 333 -7.49 -6.11 27.69
C LYS A 333 -6.02 -6.46 27.47
N LEU A 334 -5.32 -5.60 26.74
CA LEU A 334 -3.88 -5.70 26.54
C LEU A 334 -3.22 -5.33 27.88
N ASP A 335 -2.92 -6.33 28.70
CA ASP A 335 -2.41 -6.13 30.04
C ASP A 335 -1.02 -5.46 30.00
N SER A 336 -0.89 -4.40 30.78
CA SER A 336 0.35 -3.63 30.93
C SER A 336 1.43 -4.35 31.73
N THR A 337 1.09 -5.42 32.43
CA THR A 337 2.02 -6.15 33.33
C THR A 337 3.01 -7.05 32.59
N GLU A 338 2.78 -7.41 31.33
CA GLU A 338 3.72 -8.17 30.49
C GLU A 338 4.62 -7.28 29.61
N ARG A 339 4.89 -6.04 30.02
CA ARG A 339 5.69 -5.07 29.26
C ARG A 339 7.22 -5.29 29.33
N THR A 340 7.69 -6.42 29.82
CA THR A 340 9.10 -6.78 29.69
C THR A 340 9.43 -7.00 28.22
N ILE A 341 10.50 -6.36 27.75
CA ILE A 341 11.04 -6.58 26.41
C ILE A 341 11.30 -8.07 26.28
N PRO A 342 10.59 -8.83 25.44
CA PRO A 342 10.86 -10.25 25.32
C PRO A 342 12.27 -10.42 24.75
N VAL A 343 13.09 -11.26 25.39
CA VAL A 343 14.31 -11.76 24.80
C VAL A 343 13.89 -12.61 23.59
N TYR A 344 14.20 -12.14 22.38
CA TYR A 344 13.72 -12.77 21.15
C TYR A 344 14.50 -14.04 20.85
N ASP A 345 13.78 -15.14 20.72
CA ASP A 345 14.24 -16.28 19.98
C ASP A 345 14.22 -15.95 18.47
N ILE A 346 15.37 -15.52 17.96
CA ILE A 346 15.59 -15.22 16.53
C ILE A 346 15.67 -16.49 15.67
N SER A 347 15.66 -17.69 16.26
CA SER A 347 15.66 -18.97 15.53
C SER A 347 14.49 -19.06 14.54
N PHE A 348 13.35 -18.45 14.85
CA PHE A 348 12.19 -18.34 13.97
C PHE A 348 12.48 -17.52 12.68
N ILE A 349 13.40 -16.55 12.73
CA ILE A 349 13.79 -15.73 11.58
C ILE A 349 14.82 -16.50 10.73
N GLN A 350 15.69 -17.27 11.36
CA GLN A 350 16.72 -18.05 10.67
C GLN A 350 16.16 -19.18 9.81
N GLU A 351 15.06 -19.82 10.19
CA GLU A 351 14.34 -20.80 9.36
C GLU A 351 13.74 -20.21 8.05
N TYR A 352 13.75 -18.89 7.87
CA TYR A 352 13.09 -18.20 6.76
C TYR A 352 14.01 -17.30 5.94
N LEU A 353 15.29 -17.23 6.28
CA LEU A 353 16.30 -16.48 5.52
C LEU A 353 17.07 -17.34 4.53
N PHE A 354 16.91 -18.68 4.59
CA PHE A 354 17.55 -19.65 3.69
C PHE A 354 16.53 -20.48 2.93
#